data_8c7b2dc27e2c67fb1eab7e32fc641506
#
_entry.id   8c7b2dc27e2c67fb1eab7e32fc641506
#
_cell.length_a   1.000
_cell.length_b   1.000
_cell.length_c   1.000
_cell.angle_alpha   90.00
_cell.angle_beta   90.00
_cell.angle_gamma   90.00
#
_symmetry.space_group_name_H-M   'P 1'
#
loop_
_entity.id
_entity.type
_entity.pdbx_description
1 polymer ?
#
loop_
_entity_poly.entity_id
_entity_poly.type
_entity_poly.pdbx_seq_one_letter_code
_entity_poly.pdbx_strand_id
1 'polypeptide(L)'
;GILFIKRYTRGGLVPFKLQMIEVDELDTTASIPRHKGNTVVGGIEYDPARRAVGYFIQQYDVEGWKLTTPVYIEAKHVIPYWTKHRPSQLREVSDLSPTITRVRDTNEFITAVSVKERIAACLAVFIKRATPTGGFGRGGVVSGGDRVTYEGKSLTPGMIKEMNVGDSIETVEPKSAGS
;
A
#
# COMPACT_ATOMS: atom_id res chain seq x y z
N GLY A 1 1.22 -14.31 12.72
CA GLY A 1 1.52 -15.16 13.86
C GLY A 1 2.59 -14.63 14.78
N ILE A 2 2.66 -15.28 15.92
CA ILE A 2 3.52 -14.89 17.01
C ILE A 2 4.22 -16.15 17.51
N LEU A 3 5.46 -15.99 17.98
CA LEU A 3 6.20 -17.04 18.65
C LEU A 3 6.39 -16.66 20.11
N PHE A 4 6.07 -17.56 21.01
CA PHE A 4 6.34 -17.39 22.45
C PHE A 4 7.55 -18.25 22.83
N ILE A 5 8.61 -17.62 23.37
CA ILE A 5 9.77 -18.31 23.88
C ILE A 5 9.63 -18.45 25.39
N LYS A 6 9.76 -19.66 25.87
CA LYS A 6 9.81 -19.97 27.30
C LYS A 6 11.16 -19.55 27.89
N ARG A 7 11.16 -18.58 28.78
CA ARG A 7 12.35 -18.12 29.51
C ARG A 7 12.23 -18.48 30.98
N TYR A 8 13.25 -19.09 31.52
CA TYR A 8 13.33 -19.42 32.94
C TYR A 8 14.27 -18.42 33.59
N THR A 9 13.75 -17.68 34.59
CA THR A 9 14.52 -16.63 35.30
C THR A 9 14.63 -17.00 36.77
N ARG A 10 15.83 -16.93 37.31
CA ARG A 10 16.05 -17.10 38.78
C ARG A 10 15.72 -15.78 39.47
N GLY A 11 14.97 -15.83 40.59
CA GLY A 11 14.77 -14.68 41.50
C GLY A 11 13.44 -13.94 41.36
N GLY A 12 12.42 -14.50 40.70
CA GLY A 12 11.04 -13.95 40.68
C GLY A 12 10.08 -14.84 41.47
N LEU A 13 8.90 -14.29 41.81
CA LEU A 13 7.80 -15.04 42.44
C LEU A 13 7.40 -16.26 41.61
N VAL A 14 7.46 -16.11 40.29
CA VAL A 14 7.28 -17.18 39.29
C VAL A 14 8.53 -17.24 38.44
N PRO A 15 9.30 -18.36 38.48
CA PRO A 15 10.55 -18.49 37.74
C PRO A 15 10.33 -18.75 36.22
N PHE A 16 9.23 -18.28 35.63
CA PHE A 16 8.81 -18.52 34.26
C PHE A 16 8.33 -17.22 33.64
N LYS A 17 8.84 -16.92 32.42
CA LYS A 17 8.43 -15.78 31.61
C LYS A 17 8.21 -16.25 30.18
N LEU A 18 7.29 -15.63 29.48
CA LEU A 18 7.11 -15.76 28.04
C LEU A 18 7.65 -14.51 27.36
N GLN A 19 8.59 -14.71 26.45
CA GLN A 19 9.05 -13.67 25.54
C GLN A 19 8.28 -13.81 24.24
N MET A 20 7.57 -12.77 23.85
CA MET A 20 6.86 -12.71 22.59
C MET A 20 7.79 -12.16 21.52
N ILE A 21 7.85 -12.83 20.38
CA ILE A 21 8.57 -12.40 19.19
C ILE A 21 7.71 -12.55 17.96
N GLU A 22 7.98 -11.72 16.97
CA GLU A 22 7.29 -11.78 15.68
C GLU A 22 7.85 -12.90 14.80
N VAL A 23 7.02 -13.42 13.89
CA VAL A 23 7.46 -14.43 12.92
C VAL A 23 8.51 -13.88 11.95
N ASP A 24 8.54 -12.56 11.80
CA ASP A 24 9.52 -11.86 10.95
C ASP A 24 10.95 -11.90 11.53
N GLU A 25 11.07 -12.14 12.84
CA GLU A 25 12.37 -12.36 13.49
C GLU A 25 12.98 -13.74 13.18
N LEU A 26 12.26 -14.63 12.49
CA LEU A 26 12.84 -15.88 12.01
C LEU A 26 13.85 -15.61 10.89
N ASP A 27 15.03 -16.17 11.03
CA ASP A 27 16.07 -16.05 10.00
C ASP A 27 15.73 -16.88 8.77
N THR A 28 15.13 -16.25 7.78
CA THR A 28 14.77 -16.88 6.51
C THR A 28 15.97 -17.25 5.65
N THR A 29 17.15 -16.74 5.96
CA THR A 29 18.39 -17.01 5.23
C THR A 29 19.09 -18.28 5.74
N ALA A 30 18.72 -18.77 6.92
CA ALA A 30 19.26 -19.99 7.48
C ALA A 30 18.88 -21.18 6.58
N SER A 31 19.90 -21.84 6.05
CA SER A 31 19.74 -23.03 5.18
C SER A 31 20.44 -24.26 5.73
N ILE A 32 21.34 -24.08 6.69
CA ILE A 32 22.14 -25.16 7.26
C ILE A 32 21.46 -25.68 8.53
N PRO A 33 21.02 -26.94 8.56
CA PRO A 33 20.42 -27.52 9.74
C PRO A 33 21.48 -27.75 10.82
N ARG A 34 21.07 -27.61 12.08
CA ARG A 34 21.93 -27.92 13.22
C ARG A 34 22.08 -29.42 13.43
N HIS A 35 21.05 -30.18 13.11
CA HIS A 35 21.05 -31.63 13.24
C HIS A 35 21.16 -32.27 11.85
N LYS A 36 22.07 -33.26 11.73
CA LYS A 36 22.28 -33.99 10.48
C LYS A 36 21.00 -34.74 10.06
N GLY A 37 20.63 -34.56 8.80
CA GLY A 37 19.44 -35.22 8.25
C GLY A 37 18.16 -34.37 8.33
N ASN A 38 18.18 -33.23 9.01
CA ASN A 38 17.07 -32.29 9.05
C ASN A 38 17.11 -31.30 7.88
N THR A 39 16.01 -30.60 7.66
CA THR A 39 15.89 -29.56 6.64
C THR A 39 15.46 -28.26 7.28
N VAL A 40 16.02 -27.14 6.84
CA VAL A 40 15.62 -25.81 7.30
C VAL A 40 14.74 -25.14 6.25
N VAL A 41 13.56 -24.70 6.66
CA VAL A 41 12.63 -23.98 5.80
C VAL A 41 12.14 -22.73 6.53
N GLY A 42 12.47 -21.56 5.99
CA GLY A 42 12.04 -20.28 6.52
C GLY A 42 12.44 -20.01 7.99
N GLY A 43 13.66 -20.44 8.37
CA GLY A 43 14.17 -20.26 9.71
C GLY A 43 13.71 -21.31 10.73
N ILE A 44 13.03 -22.35 10.28
CA ILE A 44 12.57 -23.45 11.14
C ILE A 44 13.22 -24.74 10.67
N GLU A 45 13.87 -25.44 11.59
CA GLU A 45 14.45 -26.75 11.34
C GLU A 45 13.41 -27.84 11.56
N TYR A 46 13.24 -28.70 10.55
CA TYR A 46 12.30 -29.83 10.56
C TYR A 46 13.03 -31.15 10.48
N ASP A 47 12.52 -32.12 11.19
CA ASP A 47 12.90 -33.53 11.04
C ASP A 47 12.29 -34.15 9.75
N PRO A 48 12.71 -35.33 9.33
CA PRO A 48 12.11 -36.03 8.19
C PRO A 48 10.61 -36.30 8.34
N ALA A 49 10.10 -36.31 9.57
CA ALA A 49 8.67 -36.47 9.87
C ALA A 49 7.90 -35.12 9.85
N ARG A 50 8.55 -34.03 9.40
CA ARG A 50 8.00 -32.67 9.34
C ARG A 50 7.63 -32.06 10.69
N ARG A 51 8.28 -32.46 11.75
CA ARG A 51 8.12 -31.84 13.07
C ARG A 51 9.18 -30.77 13.23
N ALA A 52 8.80 -29.64 13.79
CA ALA A 52 9.75 -28.58 14.13
C ALA A 52 10.65 -29.05 15.25
N VAL A 53 11.98 -28.99 15.04
CA VAL A 53 13.02 -29.36 16.00
C VAL A 53 13.63 -28.11 16.63
N GLY A 54 13.76 -27.03 15.87
CA GLY A 54 14.29 -25.77 16.35
C GLY A 54 14.00 -24.59 15.44
N TYR A 55 14.31 -23.43 15.94
CA TYR A 55 14.03 -22.14 15.32
C TYR A 55 15.30 -21.30 15.29
N PHE A 56 15.64 -20.76 14.15
CA PHE A 56 16.70 -19.77 13.98
C PHE A 56 16.09 -18.38 14.10
N ILE A 57 16.38 -17.69 15.18
CA ILE A 57 15.81 -16.38 15.49
C ILE A 57 16.88 -15.34 15.25
N GLN A 58 16.57 -14.38 14.39
CA GLN A 58 17.42 -13.23 14.14
C GLN A 58 17.33 -12.29 15.34
N GLN A 59 18.48 -11.86 15.82
CA GLN A 59 18.54 -10.84 16.85
C GLN A 59 18.59 -9.45 16.23
N TYR A 60 17.86 -8.53 16.83
CA TYR A 60 17.92 -7.11 16.50
C TYR A 60 18.46 -6.35 17.71
N ASP A 61 19.24 -5.33 17.44
CA ASP A 61 19.68 -4.38 18.45
C ASP A 61 18.52 -3.42 18.82
N VAL A 62 18.69 -2.67 19.92
CA VAL A 62 17.71 -1.67 20.41
C VAL A 62 17.38 -0.62 19.34
N GLU A 63 18.33 -0.32 18.45
CA GLU A 63 18.16 0.59 17.32
C GLU A 63 17.48 -0.07 16.11
N GLY A 64 17.12 -1.35 16.19
CA GLY A 64 16.50 -2.09 15.10
C GLY A 64 17.44 -2.65 14.04
N TRP A 65 18.74 -2.60 14.28
CA TRP A 65 19.73 -3.19 13.37
C TRP A 65 19.81 -4.70 13.54
N LYS A 66 19.87 -5.40 12.43
CA LYS A 66 20.02 -6.86 12.41
C LYS A 66 21.40 -7.26 12.88
N LEU A 67 21.47 -8.06 13.95
CA LEU A 67 22.73 -8.67 14.38
C LEU A 67 23.14 -9.83 13.47
N THR A 68 24.45 -10.02 13.29
CA THR A 68 25.01 -10.93 12.28
C THR A 68 24.72 -12.40 12.55
N THR A 69 24.54 -12.78 13.82
CA THR A 69 24.44 -14.20 14.21
C THR A 69 23.06 -14.52 14.73
N PRO A 70 22.28 -15.38 14.06
CA PRO A 70 20.99 -15.84 14.58
C PRO A 70 21.18 -16.78 15.77
N VAL A 71 20.24 -16.75 16.69
CA VAL A 71 20.21 -17.66 17.83
C VAL A 71 19.32 -18.85 17.52
N TYR A 72 19.86 -20.04 17.73
CA TYR A 72 19.10 -21.27 17.61
C TYR A 72 18.38 -21.60 18.92
N ILE A 73 17.08 -21.80 18.88
CA ILE A 73 16.25 -22.19 20.02
C ILE A 73 15.55 -23.50 19.71
N GLU A 74 15.69 -24.49 20.60
CA GLU A 74 15.01 -25.78 20.42
C GLU A 74 13.49 -25.63 20.52
N ALA A 75 12.76 -26.38 19.71
CA ALA A 75 11.30 -26.31 19.61
C ALA A 75 10.57 -26.53 20.94
N LYS A 76 11.15 -27.28 21.88
CA LYS A 76 10.58 -27.47 23.22
C LYS A 76 10.41 -26.16 24.01
N HIS A 77 11.23 -25.15 23.70
CA HIS A 77 11.18 -23.83 24.33
C HIS A 77 10.37 -22.80 23.55
N VAL A 78 9.82 -23.16 22.39
CA VAL A 78 9.04 -22.25 21.55
C VAL A 78 7.62 -22.76 21.46
N ILE A 79 6.68 -21.86 21.62
CA ILE A 79 5.24 -22.11 21.38
C ILE A 79 4.84 -21.26 20.17
N PRO A 80 4.68 -21.87 18.99
CA PRO A 80 4.16 -21.17 17.83
C PRO A 80 2.65 -20.93 17.99
N TYR A 81 2.25 -19.69 17.88
CA TYR A 81 0.84 -19.30 17.94
C TYR A 81 0.38 -18.79 16.57
N TRP A 82 -0.17 -19.71 15.77
CA TRP A 82 -0.69 -19.43 14.43
C TRP A 82 -1.64 -20.54 13.97
N THR A 83 -2.49 -20.21 12.99
CA THR A 83 -3.48 -21.14 12.46
C THR A 83 -2.98 -21.78 11.17
N LYS A 84 -2.93 -23.11 11.14
CA LYS A 84 -2.64 -23.87 9.91
C LYS A 84 -3.88 -23.92 9.02
N HIS A 85 -3.77 -23.46 7.80
CA HIS A 85 -4.82 -23.56 6.80
C HIS A 85 -4.72 -24.86 5.99
N ARG A 86 -3.55 -25.47 5.95
CA ARG A 86 -3.27 -26.74 5.25
C ARG A 86 -2.37 -27.65 6.07
N PRO A 87 -2.56 -28.97 6.06
CA PRO A 87 -1.72 -29.92 6.81
C PRO A 87 -0.24 -29.85 6.44
N SER A 88 0.08 -29.59 5.17
CA SER A 88 1.46 -29.48 4.67
C SER A 88 2.11 -28.12 4.92
N GLN A 89 1.42 -27.18 5.54
CA GLN A 89 1.92 -25.84 5.79
C GLN A 89 2.98 -25.87 6.90
N LEU A 90 4.19 -25.48 6.56
CA LEU A 90 5.34 -25.47 7.47
C LEU A 90 5.53 -24.12 8.17
N ARG A 91 5.13 -23.03 7.52
CA ARG A 91 5.23 -21.67 8.04
C ARG A 91 3.91 -20.95 7.88
N GLU A 92 3.65 -19.99 8.75
CA GLU A 92 2.50 -19.15 8.66
C GLU A 92 2.48 -18.30 7.39
N VAL A 93 1.28 -18.12 6.87
CA VAL A 93 0.97 -17.14 5.83
C VAL A 93 0.03 -16.13 6.46
N SER A 94 0.32 -14.85 6.32
CA SER A 94 -0.51 -13.79 6.88
C SER A 94 -1.92 -13.85 6.31
N ASP A 95 -2.92 -13.73 7.18
CA ASP A 95 -4.33 -13.64 6.79
C ASP A 95 -4.62 -12.41 5.91
N LEU A 96 -3.75 -11.40 5.99
CA LEU A 96 -3.82 -10.22 5.13
C LEU A 96 -3.28 -10.47 3.71
N SER A 97 -2.56 -11.58 3.46
CA SER A 97 -1.94 -11.85 2.16
C SER A 97 -2.93 -11.78 0.98
N PRO A 98 -4.13 -12.36 1.03
CA PRO A 98 -5.10 -12.26 -0.08
C PRO A 98 -5.74 -10.88 -0.20
N THR A 99 -5.68 -10.05 0.84
CA THR A 99 -6.30 -8.72 0.85
C THR A 99 -5.36 -7.59 0.45
N ILE A 100 -4.04 -7.81 0.47
CA ILE A 100 -3.03 -6.79 0.16
C ILE A 100 -3.25 -6.17 -1.22
N THR A 101 -3.52 -6.99 -2.23
CA THR A 101 -3.79 -6.51 -3.59
C THR A 101 -5.04 -5.63 -3.63
N ARG A 102 -6.11 -6.03 -2.95
CA ARG A 102 -7.36 -5.24 -2.88
C ARG A 102 -7.18 -3.94 -2.12
N VAL A 103 -6.38 -3.93 -1.06
CA VAL A 103 -6.04 -2.70 -0.33
C VAL A 103 -5.29 -1.73 -1.22
N ARG A 104 -4.33 -2.23 -2.00
CA ARG A 104 -3.61 -1.42 -2.98
C ARG A 104 -4.56 -0.84 -4.03
N ASP A 105 -5.40 -1.68 -4.64
CA ASP A 105 -6.35 -1.26 -5.66
C ASP A 105 -7.35 -0.22 -5.11
N THR A 106 -7.79 -0.39 -3.85
CA THR A 106 -8.65 0.58 -3.17
C THR A 106 -7.94 1.92 -2.97
N ASN A 107 -6.67 1.89 -2.58
CA ASN A 107 -5.89 3.12 -2.41
C ASN A 107 -5.67 3.85 -3.74
N GLU A 108 -5.37 3.12 -4.81
CA GLU A 108 -5.27 3.67 -6.16
C GLU A 108 -6.62 4.26 -6.63
N PHE A 109 -7.73 3.58 -6.35
CA PHE A 109 -9.07 4.08 -6.65
C PHE A 109 -9.38 5.38 -5.90
N ILE A 110 -9.13 5.45 -4.60
CA ILE A 110 -9.34 6.66 -3.80
C ILE A 110 -8.51 7.82 -4.35
N THR A 111 -7.27 7.56 -4.73
CA THR A 111 -6.40 8.56 -5.33
C THR A 111 -6.96 9.06 -6.67
N ALA A 112 -7.42 8.15 -7.53
CA ALA A 112 -8.02 8.51 -8.82
C ALA A 112 -9.32 9.33 -8.65
N VAL A 113 -10.16 8.95 -7.71
CA VAL A 113 -11.38 9.71 -7.38
C VAL A 113 -11.02 11.10 -6.86
N SER A 114 -10.05 11.22 -5.97
CA SER A 114 -9.60 12.52 -5.45
C SER A 114 -9.07 13.43 -6.56
N VAL A 115 -8.34 12.88 -7.53
CA VAL A 115 -7.87 13.64 -8.70
C VAL A 115 -9.03 14.06 -9.58
N LYS A 116 -9.99 13.14 -9.85
CA LYS A 116 -11.21 13.44 -10.60
C LYS A 116 -11.99 14.59 -9.97
N GLU A 117 -12.25 14.53 -8.67
CA GLU A 117 -12.98 15.56 -7.95
C GLU A 117 -12.25 16.91 -7.96
N ARG A 118 -10.92 16.88 -7.85
CA ARG A 118 -10.09 18.09 -7.96
C ARG A 118 -10.17 18.71 -9.35
N ILE A 119 -10.14 17.90 -10.42
CA ILE A 119 -10.34 18.38 -11.79
C ILE A 119 -11.76 18.92 -11.97
N ALA A 120 -12.78 18.22 -11.48
CA ALA A 120 -14.16 18.66 -11.55
C ALA A 120 -14.38 20.02 -10.84
N ALA A 121 -13.75 20.21 -9.68
CA ALA A 121 -13.79 21.47 -8.95
C ALA A 121 -13.08 22.63 -9.69
N CYS A 122 -12.13 22.32 -10.56
CA CYS A 122 -11.43 23.29 -11.41
C CYS A 122 -12.14 23.57 -12.74
N LEU A 123 -13.18 22.81 -13.09
CA LEU A 123 -13.94 23.05 -14.31
C LEU A 123 -14.69 24.38 -14.21
N ALA A 124 -14.24 25.36 -15.01
CA ALA A 124 -14.89 26.63 -15.16
C ALA A 124 -16.20 26.47 -15.96
N VAL A 125 -17.24 27.18 -15.58
CA VAL A 125 -18.46 27.24 -16.37
C VAL A 125 -18.23 28.19 -17.55
N PHE A 126 -18.30 27.67 -18.77
CA PHE A 126 -18.26 28.48 -19.98
C PHE A 126 -19.67 28.96 -20.31
N ILE A 127 -19.88 30.25 -20.28
CA ILE A 127 -21.19 30.85 -20.62
C ILE A 127 -21.16 31.29 -22.06
N LYS A 128 -22.00 30.64 -22.92
CA LYS A 128 -22.22 31.05 -24.28
C LYS A 128 -23.30 32.09 -24.31
N ARG A 129 -23.01 33.34 -24.74
CA ARG A 129 -24.02 34.34 -25.01
C ARG A 129 -24.67 34.10 -26.38
N ALA A 130 -25.97 33.86 -26.38
CA ALA A 130 -26.75 33.63 -27.61
C ALA A 130 -27.00 34.88 -28.44
N THR A 131 -26.81 36.07 -27.87
CA THR A 131 -27.01 37.33 -28.54
C THR A 131 -25.70 38.12 -28.63
N PRO A 132 -25.25 38.48 -29.83
CA PRO A 132 -24.14 39.39 -29.96
C PRO A 132 -24.53 40.76 -29.42
N THR A 133 -23.87 41.23 -28.38
CA THR A 133 -23.98 42.61 -27.87
C THR A 133 -23.18 43.52 -28.82
N GLY A 134 -23.60 43.63 -30.05
CA GLY A 134 -23.06 44.55 -31.03
C GLY A 134 -24.18 44.91 -31.97
N GLY A 135 -24.59 46.17 -31.92
CA GLY A 135 -25.69 46.70 -32.68
C GLY A 135 -25.54 46.36 -34.17
N PHE A 136 -26.61 45.87 -34.75
CA PHE A 136 -26.80 45.75 -36.17
C PHE A 136 -26.70 47.18 -36.77
N GLY A 137 -25.59 47.46 -37.50
CA GLY A 137 -25.47 48.63 -38.32
C GLY A 137 -24.38 49.63 -37.87
N ARG A 138 -23.13 49.26 -38.09
CA ARG A 138 -22.08 50.17 -38.58
C ARG A 138 -20.84 49.31 -38.86
N GLY A 139 -20.47 49.25 -40.13
CA GLY A 139 -19.22 48.63 -40.55
C GLY A 139 -18.01 49.32 -39.90
N GLY A 140 -17.46 48.70 -38.91
CA GLY A 140 -16.14 48.97 -38.40
C GLY A 140 -15.31 47.74 -38.64
N VAL A 141 -14.43 47.81 -39.64
CA VAL A 141 -13.39 46.84 -39.85
C VAL A 141 -12.50 46.92 -38.63
N VAL A 142 -12.61 45.95 -37.72
CA VAL A 142 -11.59 45.74 -36.71
C VAL A 142 -10.51 44.89 -37.35
N SER A 143 -9.55 45.60 -37.93
CA SER A 143 -8.26 45.06 -38.29
C SER A 143 -7.47 44.92 -36.98
N GLY A 144 -7.22 43.73 -36.60
CA GLY A 144 -6.41 43.44 -35.41
C GLY A 144 -6.67 42.04 -34.94
N GLY A 145 -6.10 41.08 -35.62
CA GLY A 145 -6.11 39.69 -35.16
C GLY A 145 -5.27 39.53 -33.90
N ASP A 146 -5.87 39.77 -32.76
CA ASP A 146 -5.33 39.23 -31.54
C ASP A 146 -5.58 37.72 -31.57
N ARG A 147 -4.58 36.99 -32.05
CA ARG A 147 -4.42 35.60 -31.71
C ARG A 147 -4.32 35.54 -30.20
N VAL A 148 -5.38 35.10 -29.54
CA VAL A 148 -5.32 34.74 -28.13
C VAL A 148 -4.34 33.60 -28.03
N THR A 149 -3.10 33.97 -27.78
CA THR A 149 -2.07 33.03 -27.38
C THR A 149 -2.54 32.43 -26.06
N TYR A 150 -2.73 31.15 -26.03
CA TYR A 150 -2.96 30.39 -24.81
C TYR A 150 -1.68 30.50 -23.96
N GLU A 151 -1.55 31.59 -23.22
CA GLU A 151 -0.63 31.60 -22.11
C GLU A 151 -1.19 30.63 -21.09
N GLY A 152 -0.40 29.58 -20.78
CA GLY A 152 -0.77 28.54 -19.85
C GLY A 152 -1.03 29.06 -18.42
N LYS A 153 -2.13 29.77 -18.25
CA LYS A 153 -2.62 30.19 -16.95
C LYS A 153 -3.18 28.98 -16.25
N SER A 154 -2.64 28.69 -15.08
CA SER A 154 -3.15 27.62 -14.22
C SER A 154 -4.64 27.82 -13.99
N LEU A 155 -5.44 26.76 -14.21
CA LEU A 155 -6.85 26.75 -13.95
C LEU A 155 -7.07 26.89 -12.42
N THR A 156 -7.73 27.97 -12.01
CA THR A 156 -8.12 28.17 -10.63
C THR A 156 -9.58 27.75 -10.42
N PRO A 157 -9.93 27.13 -9.30
CA PRO A 157 -11.30 26.78 -8.98
C PRO A 157 -12.23 28.00 -9.05
N GLY A 158 -13.38 27.87 -9.73
CA GLY A 158 -14.35 28.95 -9.84
C GLY A 158 -14.08 29.98 -10.96
N MET A 159 -13.14 29.75 -11.85
CA MET A 159 -12.90 30.64 -12.97
C MET A 159 -14.03 30.55 -14.00
N ILE A 160 -14.72 31.68 -14.20
CA ILE A 160 -15.77 31.81 -15.22
C ILE A 160 -15.14 32.51 -16.43
N LYS A 161 -15.11 31.86 -17.59
CA LYS A 161 -14.64 32.45 -18.83
C LYS A 161 -15.77 32.62 -19.81
N GLU A 162 -15.95 33.81 -20.34
CA GLU A 162 -16.91 34.07 -21.39
C GLU A 162 -16.39 33.55 -22.73
N MET A 163 -17.26 32.90 -23.48
CA MET A 163 -16.95 32.35 -24.82
C MET A 163 -17.47 33.28 -25.92
N ASN A 164 -16.75 33.31 -27.04
CA ASN A 164 -17.15 34.08 -28.22
C ASN A 164 -18.37 33.44 -28.92
N VAL A 165 -19.12 34.26 -29.64
CA VAL A 165 -20.30 33.80 -30.41
C VAL A 165 -19.80 32.83 -31.50
N GLY A 166 -20.27 31.59 -31.46
CA GLY A 166 -19.88 30.54 -32.40
C GLY A 166 -19.16 29.36 -31.77
N ASP A 167 -18.63 29.51 -30.55
CA ASP A 167 -18.01 28.41 -29.85
C ASP A 167 -19.06 27.50 -29.22
N SER A 168 -18.90 26.21 -29.30
CA SER A 168 -19.75 25.23 -28.61
C SER A 168 -19.06 24.77 -27.33
N ILE A 169 -19.87 24.57 -26.28
CA ILE A 169 -19.37 23.99 -25.04
C ILE A 169 -19.32 22.46 -25.24
N GLU A 170 -18.13 21.89 -25.25
CA GLU A 170 -17.95 20.47 -24.98
C GLU A 170 -17.62 20.32 -23.51
N THR A 171 -18.60 19.90 -22.72
CA THR A 171 -18.35 19.42 -21.37
C THR A 171 -17.80 17.99 -21.49
N VAL A 172 -16.53 17.82 -21.23
CA VAL A 172 -15.97 16.48 -21.04
C VAL A 172 -16.44 15.99 -19.67
N GLU A 173 -17.66 15.48 -19.61
CA GLU A 173 -18.06 14.67 -18.46
C GLU A 173 -17.27 13.35 -18.55
N PRO A 174 -16.39 13.07 -17.59
CA PRO A 174 -15.83 11.75 -17.51
C PRO A 174 -16.97 10.79 -17.17
N LYS A 175 -17.46 10.05 -18.18
CA LYS A 175 -18.45 8.98 -17.95
C LYS A 175 -17.91 8.08 -16.86
N SER A 176 -18.67 7.97 -15.77
CA SER A 176 -18.43 6.94 -14.78
C SER A 176 -18.52 5.60 -15.50
N ALA A 177 -17.45 4.82 -15.49
CA ALA A 177 -17.47 3.44 -15.95
C ALA A 177 -18.36 2.64 -14.99
N GLY A 178 -19.65 2.56 -15.29
CA GLY A 178 -20.58 1.83 -14.44
C GLY A 178 -22.03 2.23 -14.69
N SER A 179 -22.54 1.89 -15.84
CA SER A 179 -23.96 1.59 -16.07
C SER A 179 -24.07 0.60 -17.22
#